data_a28f1c50cab51382557676dc3c709b8d
#
_entry.id   a28f1c50cab51382557676dc3c709b8d
#
_cell.length_a   1.000
_cell.length_b   1.000
_cell.length_c   1.000
_cell.angle_alpha   90.00
_cell.angle_beta   90.00
_cell.angle_gamma   90.00
#
_symmetry.space_group_name_H-M   'P 1'
#
loop_
_entity.id
_entity.type
_entity.pdbx_description
1 polymer ?
#
loop_
_entity_poly.entity_id
_entity_poly.type
_entity_poly.pdbx_seq_one_letter_code
_entity_poly.pdbx_strand_id
1 'polypeptide(L)' 'MLKNVAAVLLDEAHPFELGVVCEVFGLDRSDEGLPVYDFAVVSAEGASLRTHVPGLTLSTPYGLERLEEADLIVVPAS' A
#
# COMPACT_ATOMS: atom_id res chain seq x y z
N MET A 1 19.11 -2.84 -4.75
CA MET A 1 18.11 -3.93 -4.82
C MET A 1 16.77 -3.45 -4.28
N LEU A 2 15.69 -3.75 -4.96
CA LEU A 2 14.36 -3.37 -4.49
C LEU A 2 13.99 -4.22 -3.28
N LYS A 3 13.77 -3.60 -2.14
CA LYS A 3 13.49 -4.31 -0.91
C LYS A 3 12.35 -3.66 -0.12
N ASN A 4 12.29 -2.35 -0.09
CA ASN A 4 11.34 -1.60 0.70
C ASN A 4 10.35 -0.91 -0.23
N VAL A 5 9.06 -1.28 -0.12
CA VAL A 5 8.01 -0.79 -1.01
C VAL A 5 6.90 -0.16 -0.20
N ALA A 6 6.46 1.01 -0.63
CA ALA A 6 5.33 1.69 0.00
C ALA A 6 4.26 2.02 -1.03
N ALA A 7 3.02 1.76 -0.69
CA ALA A 7 1.86 2.17 -1.49
C ALA A 7 1.18 3.35 -0.80
N VAL A 8 0.98 4.44 -1.52
CA VAL A 8 0.38 5.65 -0.97
C VAL A 8 -1.11 5.67 -1.29
N LEU A 9 -1.93 5.79 -0.25
CA LEU A 9 -3.37 5.90 -0.40
C LEU A 9 -3.80 7.36 -0.37
N LEU A 10 -4.69 7.70 -1.26
CA LEU A 10 -5.38 9.00 -1.30
C LEU A 10 -6.86 8.76 -1.02
N ASP A 11 -7.57 9.81 -0.61
CA ASP A 11 -9.00 9.70 -0.33
C ASP A 11 -9.75 9.21 -1.57
N GLU A 12 -10.83 8.49 -1.36
CA GLU A 12 -11.62 7.84 -2.41
C GLU A 12 -10.84 6.78 -3.19
N ALA A 13 -9.98 6.05 -2.49
CA ALA A 13 -9.15 4.99 -3.08
C ALA A 13 -10.01 3.92 -3.76
N HIS A 14 -9.41 3.31 -4.79
CA HIS A 14 -10.02 2.20 -5.52
C HIS A 14 -9.49 0.89 -4.94
N PRO A 15 -10.34 0.11 -4.21
CA PRO A 15 -9.87 -1.10 -3.53
C PRO A 15 -9.25 -2.15 -4.45
N PHE A 16 -9.72 -2.23 -5.69
CA PHE A 16 -9.18 -3.23 -6.62
C PHE A 16 -7.70 -2.97 -6.94
N GLU A 17 -7.37 -1.74 -7.30
CA GLU A 17 -5.99 -1.39 -7.63
C GLU A 17 -5.08 -1.52 -6.42
N LEU A 18 -5.55 -1.13 -5.25
CA LEU A 18 -4.81 -1.33 -4.01
C LEU A 18 -4.60 -2.81 -3.76
N GLY A 19 -5.63 -3.63 -3.97
CA GLY A 19 -5.55 -5.07 -3.79
C GLY A 19 -4.47 -5.70 -4.66
N VAL A 20 -4.35 -5.26 -5.90
CA VAL A 20 -3.32 -5.76 -6.81
C VAL A 20 -1.92 -5.47 -6.25
N VAL A 21 -1.69 -4.24 -5.80
CA VAL A 21 -0.39 -3.85 -5.23
C VAL A 21 -0.08 -4.68 -3.98
N CYS A 22 -1.06 -4.87 -3.11
CA CYS A 22 -0.88 -5.67 -1.89
C CYS A 22 -0.57 -7.13 -2.22
N GLU A 23 -1.22 -7.69 -3.23
CA GLU A 23 -0.97 -9.07 -3.65
C GLU A 23 0.44 -9.23 -4.22
N VAL A 24 0.91 -8.25 -4.97
CA VAL A 24 2.23 -8.32 -5.60
C VAL A 24 3.35 -8.14 -4.59
N PHE A 25 3.23 -7.16 -3.69
CA PHE A 25 4.33 -6.78 -2.80
C PHE A 25 4.12 -7.15 -1.34
N GLY A 26 2.88 -7.32 -0.91
CA GLY A 26 2.56 -7.47 0.51
C GLY A 26 2.51 -8.89 1.04
N LEU A 27 2.45 -9.89 0.17
CA LEU A 27 2.37 -11.28 0.60
C LEU A 27 3.72 -11.97 0.55
N ASP A 28 3.97 -12.80 1.56
CA ASP A 28 5.18 -13.63 1.61
C ASP A 28 4.97 -14.86 0.74
N ARG A 29 5.65 -14.90 -0.40
CA ARG A 29 5.61 -16.02 -1.32
C ARG A 29 6.99 -16.64 -1.49
N SER A 30 7.80 -16.60 -0.44
CA SER A 30 9.15 -17.13 -0.47
C SER A 30 9.16 -18.63 -0.75
N ASP A 31 8.11 -19.35 -0.36
CA ASP A 31 7.96 -20.79 -0.67
C ASP A 31 7.81 -21.05 -2.17
N GLU A 32 7.44 -20.03 -2.94
CA GLU A 32 7.36 -20.12 -4.40
C GLU A 32 8.60 -19.55 -5.09
N GLY A 33 9.64 -19.25 -4.32
CA GLY A 33 10.86 -18.67 -4.85
C GLY A 33 10.79 -17.18 -5.16
N LEU A 34 9.75 -16.51 -4.71
CA LEU A 34 9.57 -15.08 -4.95
C LEU A 34 10.18 -14.25 -3.82
N PRO A 35 10.64 -13.03 -4.11
CA PRO A 35 11.21 -12.17 -3.07
C PRO A 35 10.16 -11.69 -2.08
N VAL A 36 10.61 -11.45 -0.85
CA VAL A 36 9.78 -10.84 0.20
C VAL A 36 10.19 -9.38 0.32
N TYR A 37 9.21 -8.48 0.27
CA TYR A 37 9.45 -7.05 0.40
C TYR A 37 9.03 -6.57 1.78
N ASP A 38 9.71 -5.54 2.27
CA ASP A 38 9.26 -4.79 3.43
C ASP A 38 8.23 -3.80 2.91
N PHE A 39 6.96 -4.17 2.98
CA PHE A 39 5.86 -3.46 2.35
C PHE A 39 4.98 -2.77 3.38
N ALA A 40 4.59 -1.54 3.08
CA ALA A 40 3.63 -0.80 3.90
C ALA A 40 2.67 -0.02 3.03
N VAL A 41 1.42 0.06 3.49
CA VAL A 41 0.42 0.95 2.91
C VAL A 41 0.45 2.23 3.74
N VAL A 42 0.61 3.36 3.08
CA VAL A 42 0.81 4.66 3.72
C VAL A 42 -0.35 5.58 3.37
N SER A 43 -0.87 6.30 4.36
CA SER A 43 -1.92 7.28 4.12
C SER A 43 -1.34 8.68 4.06
N ALA A 44 -1.71 9.42 3.02
CA ALA A 44 -1.33 10.83 2.87
C ALA A 44 -2.31 11.77 3.57
N GLU A 45 -3.47 11.27 4.00
CA GLU A 45 -4.58 12.10 4.44
C GLU A 45 -5.17 11.68 5.78
N GLY A 46 -4.35 11.14 6.68
CA GLY A 46 -4.78 10.73 7.99
C GLY A 46 -4.93 9.22 8.12
N ALA A 47 -5.35 8.78 9.31
CA ALA A 47 -5.36 7.35 9.63
C ALA A 47 -6.48 6.56 8.94
N SER A 48 -7.55 7.22 8.53
CA SER A 48 -8.70 6.57 7.92
C SER A 48 -9.09 7.28 6.63
N LEU A 49 -9.28 6.51 5.57
CA LEU A 49 -9.61 7.02 4.25
C LEU A 49 -10.89 6.38 3.74
N ARG A 50 -11.67 7.16 2.99
CA ARG A 50 -12.83 6.63 2.30
C ARG A 50 -12.38 5.97 1.02
N THR A 51 -13.12 4.93 0.60
CA THR A 51 -12.95 4.37 -0.74
C THR A 51 -14.08 4.90 -1.61
N HIS A 52 -14.00 4.63 -2.92
CA HIS A 52 -15.10 4.97 -3.82
C HIS A 52 -16.30 4.04 -3.64
N VAL A 53 -16.17 3.01 -2.81
CA VAL A 53 -17.25 2.08 -2.50
C VAL A 53 -17.97 2.55 -1.24
N PRO A 54 -19.28 2.86 -1.30
CA PRO A 54 -20.02 3.28 -0.11
C PRO A 54 -19.95 2.24 1.00
N GLY A 55 -19.68 2.70 2.22
CA GLY A 55 -19.62 1.82 3.37
C GLY A 55 -18.27 1.15 3.61
N LEU A 56 -17.31 1.34 2.71
CA LEU A 56 -15.98 0.75 2.85
C LEU A 56 -14.96 1.84 3.13
N THR A 57 -14.27 1.74 4.26
CA THR A 57 -13.14 2.62 4.60
C THR A 57 -11.90 1.79 4.80
N LEU A 58 -10.74 2.44 4.65
CA LEU A 58 -9.45 1.81 4.85
C LEU A 58 -8.68 2.60 5.90
N SER A 59 -7.89 1.91 6.71
CA SER A 59 -7.05 2.57 7.69
C SER A 59 -5.67 1.93 7.71
N THR A 60 -4.67 2.74 8.03
CA THR A 60 -3.30 2.28 8.19
C THR A 60 -2.62 3.13 9.25
N PRO A 61 -1.74 2.52 10.07
CA PRO A 61 -0.97 3.29 11.05
C PRO A 61 0.20 4.07 10.45
N TYR A 62 0.52 3.84 9.17
CA TYR A 62 1.68 4.45 8.55
C TYR A 62 1.35 5.77 7.86
N GLY A 63 2.11 6.82 8.18
CA GLY A 63 2.01 8.11 7.53
C GLY A 63 3.11 8.33 6.51
N LEU A 64 3.23 9.56 6.00
CA LEU A 64 4.18 9.89 4.94
C LEU A 64 5.63 9.68 5.33
N GLU A 65 5.95 9.70 6.61
CA GLU A 65 7.31 9.47 7.10
C GLU A 65 7.84 8.09 6.69
N ARG A 66 6.95 7.14 6.46
CA ARG A 66 7.36 5.80 6.02
C ARG A 66 7.97 5.81 4.62
N LEU A 67 7.65 6.83 3.81
CA LEU A 67 8.17 6.94 2.46
C LEU A 67 9.67 7.20 2.40
N GLU A 68 10.25 7.73 3.48
CA GLU A 68 11.68 8.03 3.52
C GLU A 68 12.54 6.78 3.37
N GLU A 69 12.00 5.63 3.74
CA GLU A 69 12.71 4.36 3.67
C GLU A 69 12.45 3.59 2.38
N ALA A 70 11.52 4.05 1.56
CA ALA A 70 11.06 3.27 0.42
C ALA A 70 12.03 3.32 -0.76
N ASP A 71 12.28 2.15 -1.33
CA ASP A 71 13.00 2.02 -2.58
C ASP A 71 12.06 2.22 -3.77
N LEU A 72 10.77 1.92 -3.57
CA LEU A 72 9.74 2.09 -4.58
C LEU A 72 8.48 2.63 -3.92
N ILE A 73 7.90 3.65 -4.51
CA ILE A 73 6.65 4.23 -4.06
C ILE A 73 5.62 4.00 -5.16
N VAL A 74 4.49 3.37 -4.79
CA VAL A 74 3.42 3.07 -5.73
C VAL A 74 2.20 3.90 -5.33
N VAL A 75 1.58 4.56 -6.31
CA VAL A 75 0.36 5.33 -6.07
C VAL A 75 -0.75 4.66 -6.87
N PRO A 76 -1.56 3.80 -6.25
CA PRO A 76 -2.69 3.17 -6.94
C PRO A 76 -3.72 4.21 -7.36
N ALA A 77 -4.54 3.86 -8.34
CA ALA A 77 -5.61 4.75 -8.80
C ALA A 77 -6.59 5.08 -7.66
N SER A 78 -7.10 6.30 -7.71
CA SER A 78 -8.07 6.76 -6.73
C SER A 78 -9.14 7.64 -7.39
#